data_92571ddcc6c35e9247b36f5787506eda
#
_entry.id   92571ddcc6c35e9247b36f5787506eda
#
_cell.length_a   1.000
_cell.length_b   1.000
_cell.length_c   1.000
_cell.angle_alpha   90.00
_cell.angle_beta   90.00
_cell.angle_gamma   90.00
#
_symmetry.space_group_name_H-M   'P 1'
#
loop_
_entity.id
_entity.type
_entity.pdbx_description
1 polymer ?
#
loop_
_entity_poly.entity_id
_entity_poly.type
_entity_poly.pdbx_seq_one_letter_code
_entity_poly.pdbx_strand_id
1 'polypeptide(L)'
;SMPASHENQRPELNLFAAQMAKTDAQKKQLNAGICPKLSLFAQGYYGYPGFDMFGDMFDHNLSLNGIVGVKFSWNIGRLYTHKNDKRKLDLARRQIETAQEAFLFNNSLESTQEMQAIRQYRQMMEEDKDIITLRTSIRQAAESKLEHGVINVNDLLQEITRENQARIDHSTHEVEMLKNIYELKNTINQ
;
A
#
# COMPACT_ATOMS: atom_id res chain seq x y z
N SER A 1 13.38 -5.95 -21.67
CA SER A 1 14.37 -6.13 -20.60
C SER A 1 13.62 -6.41 -19.33
N MET A 2 13.94 -7.51 -18.62
CA MET A 2 13.41 -7.77 -17.28
C MET A 2 13.84 -6.63 -16.36
N PRO A 3 12.95 -6.08 -15.53
CA PRO A 3 13.36 -5.15 -14.49
C PRO A 3 14.31 -5.89 -13.54
N ALA A 4 15.46 -5.26 -13.25
CA ALA A 4 16.36 -5.71 -12.19
C ALA A 4 15.58 -5.69 -10.87
N SER A 5 16.00 -6.50 -9.88
CA SER A 5 15.40 -6.55 -8.55
C SER A 5 15.39 -5.15 -7.93
N HIS A 6 14.33 -4.41 -8.16
CA HIS A 6 14.16 -3.08 -7.58
C HIS A 6 13.55 -3.20 -6.20
N GLU A 7 14.07 -2.39 -5.30
CA GLU A 7 13.51 -2.14 -3.98
C GLU A 7 12.01 -1.84 -4.12
N ASN A 8 11.19 -2.57 -3.40
CA ASN A 8 9.74 -2.38 -3.42
C ASN A 8 9.42 -0.96 -2.92
N GLN A 9 8.99 -0.08 -3.83
CA GLN A 9 8.71 1.33 -3.56
C GLN A 9 7.22 1.59 -3.31
N ARG A 10 6.46 0.57 -2.94
CA ARG A 10 5.02 0.71 -2.72
C ARG A 10 4.72 1.71 -1.60
N PRO A 11 3.79 2.65 -1.84
CA PRO A 11 3.40 3.68 -0.86
C PRO A 11 2.81 3.08 0.42
N GLU A 12 2.29 1.85 0.38
CA GLU A 12 1.79 1.12 1.55
C GLU A 12 2.88 0.89 2.61
N LEU A 13 4.16 0.77 2.21
CA LEU A 13 5.26 0.65 3.17
C LEU A 13 5.44 1.92 4.00
N ASN A 14 5.24 3.09 3.38
CA ASN A 14 5.24 4.37 4.10
C ASN A 14 4.05 4.47 5.07
N LEU A 15 2.89 3.90 4.71
CA LEU A 15 1.74 3.82 5.59
C LEU A 15 2.05 2.99 6.84
N PHE A 16 2.66 1.81 6.69
CA PHE A 16 3.07 0.99 7.84
C PHE A 16 4.09 1.72 8.72
N ALA A 17 5.09 2.38 8.13
CA ALA A 17 6.06 3.20 8.86
C ALA A 17 5.38 4.33 9.64
N ALA A 18 4.43 5.04 9.04
CA ALA A 18 3.66 6.10 9.69
C ALA A 18 2.78 5.56 10.84
N GLN A 19 2.16 4.39 10.67
CA GLN A 19 1.38 3.74 11.73
C GLN A 19 2.26 3.32 12.92
N MET A 20 3.46 2.78 12.67
CA MET A 20 4.42 2.45 13.73
C MET A 20 4.87 3.72 14.47
N ALA A 21 5.21 4.78 13.73
CA ALA A 21 5.58 6.07 14.33
C ALA A 21 4.45 6.67 15.18
N LYS A 22 3.20 6.55 14.74
CA LYS A 22 2.02 6.93 15.52
C LYS A 22 1.93 6.15 16.83
N THR A 23 2.13 4.85 16.79
CA THR A 23 2.09 3.99 17.99
C THR A 23 3.21 4.36 18.96
N ASP A 24 4.42 4.65 18.45
CA ASP A 24 5.54 5.11 19.28
C ASP A 24 5.26 6.49 19.91
N ALA A 25 4.63 7.41 19.18
CA ALA A 25 4.19 8.69 19.72
C ALA A 25 3.13 8.52 20.83
N GLN A 26 2.17 7.62 20.63
CA GLN A 26 1.16 7.29 21.66
C GLN A 26 1.80 6.69 22.90
N LYS A 27 2.84 5.86 22.76
CA LYS A 27 3.59 5.31 23.89
C LYS A 27 4.35 6.40 24.66
N LYS A 28 4.96 7.38 23.97
CA LYS A 28 5.55 8.56 24.60
C LYS A 28 4.51 9.39 25.35
N GLN A 29 3.35 9.61 24.73
CA GLN A 29 2.25 10.35 25.35
C GLN A 29 1.71 9.63 26.60
N LEU A 30 1.58 8.30 26.54
CA LEU A 30 1.18 7.48 27.68
C LEU A 30 2.18 7.63 28.84
N ASN A 31 3.47 7.56 28.58
CA ASN A 31 4.54 7.75 29.58
C ASN A 31 4.52 9.17 30.15
N ALA A 32 4.32 10.21 29.33
CA ALA A 32 4.19 11.59 29.80
C ALA A 32 2.95 11.80 30.68
N GLY A 33 1.89 11.02 30.42
CA GLY A 33 0.62 11.12 31.15
C GLY A 33 0.66 10.68 32.61
N ILE A 34 1.67 9.92 33.03
CA ILE A 34 1.87 9.51 34.43
C ILE A 34 2.80 10.47 35.19
N CYS A 35 3.46 11.40 34.51
CA CYS A 35 4.31 12.39 35.15
C CYS A 35 3.45 13.48 35.82
N PRO A 36 3.91 14.00 36.98
CA PRO A 36 3.28 15.16 37.59
C PRO A 36 3.45 16.40 36.71
N LYS A 37 2.42 17.24 36.69
CA LYS A 37 2.44 18.51 35.94
C LYS A 37 2.55 19.67 36.92
N LEU A 38 3.51 20.55 36.65
CA LEU A 38 3.69 21.81 37.31
C LEU A 38 3.33 22.92 36.33
N SER A 39 2.40 23.78 36.67
CA SER A 39 1.93 24.89 35.85
C SER A 39 2.02 26.18 36.61
N LEU A 40 2.50 27.24 35.97
CA LEU A 40 2.35 28.61 36.45
C LEU A 40 1.04 29.17 35.87
N PHE A 41 0.30 29.88 36.69
CA PHE A 41 -0.85 30.63 36.22
C PHE A 41 -0.82 32.05 36.77
N ALA A 42 -1.32 32.99 35.95
CA ALA A 42 -1.54 34.35 36.31
C ALA A 42 -2.93 34.73 35.80
N GLN A 43 -3.73 35.31 36.63
CA GLN A 43 -5.06 35.80 36.29
C GLN A 43 -5.17 37.22 36.82
N GLY A 44 -5.65 38.13 35.98
CA GLY A 44 -5.91 39.51 36.35
C GLY A 44 -7.30 39.91 35.86
N TYR A 45 -7.98 40.70 36.63
CA TYR A 45 -9.22 41.38 36.20
C TYR A 45 -9.31 42.78 36.82
N TYR A 46 -10.04 43.64 36.13
CA TYR A 46 -10.36 44.96 36.58
C TYR A 46 -11.87 45.04 36.80
N GLY A 47 -12.27 45.31 38.04
CA GLY A 47 -13.69 45.30 38.38
C GLY A 47 -13.95 45.47 39.86
N TYR A 48 -15.22 45.31 40.21
CA TYR A 48 -15.77 45.30 41.56
C TYR A 48 -16.69 44.07 41.72
N PRO A 49 -16.66 43.35 42.86
CA PRO A 49 -15.70 43.46 43.99
C PRO A 49 -14.32 42.93 43.60
N GLY A 50 -13.26 43.46 44.25
CA GLY A 50 -11.90 42.96 44.17
C GLY A 50 -11.65 41.76 45.05
N PHE A 51 -10.36 41.35 45.20
CA PHE A 51 -9.98 40.23 46.09
C PHE A 51 -10.05 40.61 47.57
N ASP A 52 -10.06 41.90 47.89
CA ASP A 52 -10.27 42.40 49.25
C ASP A 52 -11.79 42.64 49.52
N MET A 53 -12.49 41.53 49.75
CA MET A 53 -13.95 41.58 49.95
C MET A 53 -14.40 42.46 51.16
N PHE A 54 -13.56 42.63 52.14
CA PHE A 54 -13.90 43.46 53.32
C PHE A 54 -13.67 44.95 53.08
N GLY A 55 -12.59 45.31 52.36
CA GLY A 55 -12.36 46.68 51.95
C GLY A 55 -13.36 47.16 50.87
N ASP A 56 -13.63 46.32 49.90
CA ASP A 56 -14.59 46.61 48.82
C ASP A 56 -16.06 46.66 49.27
N MET A 57 -16.39 46.12 50.45
CA MET A 57 -17.75 46.15 50.97
C MET A 57 -18.17 47.59 51.37
N PHE A 58 -17.18 48.45 51.68
CA PHE A 58 -17.41 49.84 52.06
C PHE A 58 -17.07 50.85 50.95
N ASP A 59 -16.23 50.47 50.02
CA ASP A 59 -15.73 51.31 48.94
C ASP A 59 -16.02 50.68 47.58
N HIS A 60 -16.99 51.22 46.85
CA HIS A 60 -17.46 50.68 45.57
C HIS A 60 -16.58 51.10 44.41
N ASN A 61 -15.27 51.14 44.59
CA ASN A 61 -14.35 51.54 43.58
C ASN A 61 -13.87 50.35 42.75
N LEU A 62 -13.75 50.54 41.42
CA LEU A 62 -13.17 49.57 40.52
C LEU A 62 -11.66 49.45 40.82
N SER A 63 -11.20 48.21 41.10
CA SER A 63 -9.84 47.92 41.43
C SER A 63 -9.20 46.94 40.44
N LEU A 64 -7.88 47.07 40.25
CA LEU A 64 -7.07 46.12 39.49
C LEU A 64 -6.67 44.96 40.43
N ASN A 65 -7.12 43.77 40.09
CA ASN A 65 -6.88 42.58 40.91
C ASN A 65 -6.03 41.58 40.11
N GLY A 66 -5.05 40.96 40.76
CA GLY A 66 -4.21 39.98 40.15
C GLY A 66 -3.81 38.84 41.09
N ILE A 67 -3.83 37.63 40.55
CA ILE A 67 -3.34 36.42 41.22
C ILE A 67 -2.28 35.76 40.34
N VAL A 68 -1.14 35.44 40.99
CA VAL A 68 -0.12 34.61 40.38
C VAL A 68 0.10 33.41 41.30
N GLY A 69 0.17 32.24 40.69
CA GLY A 69 0.34 31.03 41.49
C GLY A 69 0.93 29.88 40.74
N VAL A 70 1.22 28.80 41.49
CA VAL A 70 1.76 27.55 40.98
C VAL A 70 0.70 26.46 41.20
N LYS A 71 0.35 25.73 40.16
CA LYS A 71 -0.56 24.59 40.21
C LYS A 71 0.20 23.30 40.02
N PHE A 72 0.16 22.42 41.01
CA PHE A 72 0.67 21.06 40.88
C PHE A 72 -0.52 20.11 40.65
N SER A 73 -0.42 19.25 39.63
CA SER A 73 -1.43 18.24 39.36
C SER A 73 -0.81 16.90 39.01
N TRP A 74 -1.23 15.83 39.65
CA TRP A 74 -0.74 14.48 39.40
C TRP A 74 -1.91 13.49 39.34
N ASN A 75 -2.03 12.77 38.21
CA ASN A 75 -3.08 11.77 38.05
C ASN A 75 -2.52 10.38 38.43
N ILE A 76 -2.56 10.07 39.71
CA ILE A 76 -2.09 8.80 40.28
C ILE A 76 -2.89 7.61 39.74
N GLY A 77 -4.17 7.78 39.41
CA GLY A 77 -5.06 6.72 38.91
C GLY A 77 -4.54 6.11 37.62
N ARG A 78 -3.82 6.88 36.77
CA ARG A 78 -3.22 6.37 35.55
C ARG A 78 -2.09 5.37 35.75
N LEU A 79 -1.47 5.33 36.93
CA LEU A 79 -0.42 4.37 37.25
C LEU A 79 -0.97 2.93 37.24
N TYR A 80 -2.23 2.72 37.65
CA TYR A 80 -2.85 1.40 37.67
C TYR A 80 -3.07 0.82 36.26
N THR A 81 -3.46 1.66 35.31
CA THR A 81 -3.76 1.22 33.93
C THR A 81 -2.53 1.25 33.02
N HIS A 82 -1.50 2.02 33.37
CA HIS A 82 -0.33 2.30 32.52
C HIS A 82 0.32 1.04 31.94
N LYS A 83 0.54 0.02 32.76
CA LYS A 83 1.15 -1.25 32.33
C LYS A 83 0.30 -1.96 31.28
N ASN A 84 -1.01 -1.97 31.45
CA ASN A 84 -1.93 -2.61 30.51
C ASN A 84 -2.06 -1.80 29.22
N ASP A 85 -2.13 -0.47 29.32
CA ASP A 85 -2.21 0.42 28.18
C ASP A 85 -0.93 0.36 27.34
N LYS A 86 0.24 0.26 27.99
CA LYS A 86 1.52 0.02 27.31
C LYS A 86 1.51 -1.31 26.57
N ARG A 87 1.02 -2.38 27.20
CA ARG A 87 0.91 -3.70 26.54
C ARG A 87 -0.02 -3.67 25.33
N LYS A 88 -1.14 -2.94 25.41
CA LYS A 88 -2.05 -2.75 24.26
C LYS A 88 -1.34 -2.07 23.08
N LEU A 89 -0.54 -1.04 23.35
CA LEU A 89 0.25 -0.37 22.30
C LEU A 89 1.34 -1.28 21.73
N ASP A 90 1.99 -2.08 22.57
CA ASP A 90 2.99 -3.06 22.11
C ASP A 90 2.35 -4.14 21.22
N LEU A 91 1.13 -4.60 21.55
CA LEU A 91 0.35 -5.52 20.73
C LEU A 91 -0.10 -4.88 19.41
N ALA A 92 -0.60 -3.64 19.46
CA ALA A 92 -0.97 -2.89 18.27
C ALA A 92 0.22 -2.73 17.30
N ARG A 93 1.41 -2.44 17.84
CA ARG A 93 2.63 -2.38 17.04
C ARG A 93 2.96 -3.71 16.37
N ARG A 94 2.91 -4.82 17.11
CA ARG A 94 3.12 -6.17 16.55
C ARG A 94 2.11 -6.52 15.46
N GLN A 95 0.85 -6.11 15.62
CA GLN A 95 -0.15 -6.29 14.57
C GLN A 95 0.21 -5.55 13.27
N ILE A 96 0.75 -4.33 13.39
CA ILE A 96 1.22 -3.56 12.21
C ILE A 96 2.43 -4.25 11.57
N GLU A 97 3.39 -4.72 12.37
CA GLU A 97 4.57 -5.46 11.90
C GLU A 97 4.17 -6.74 11.17
N THR A 98 3.26 -7.53 11.74
CA THR A 98 2.74 -8.75 11.08
C THR A 98 1.96 -8.44 9.80
N ALA A 99 1.18 -7.35 9.79
CA ALA A 99 0.47 -6.92 8.58
C ALA A 99 1.43 -6.48 7.47
N GLN A 100 2.53 -5.80 7.83
CA GLN A 100 3.59 -5.45 6.88
C GLN A 100 4.31 -6.70 6.33
N GLU A 101 4.65 -7.67 7.18
CA GLU A 101 5.25 -8.94 6.75
C GLU A 101 4.34 -9.70 5.80
N ALA A 102 3.05 -9.81 6.12
CA ALA A 102 2.05 -10.45 5.26
C ALA A 102 1.90 -9.72 3.92
N PHE A 103 1.91 -8.40 3.93
CA PHE A 103 1.88 -7.59 2.72
C PHE A 103 3.11 -7.86 1.82
N LEU A 104 4.31 -7.84 2.39
CA LEU A 104 5.56 -8.11 1.67
C LEU A 104 5.60 -9.52 1.09
N PHE A 105 5.13 -10.52 1.89
CA PHE A 105 5.04 -11.90 1.43
C PHE A 105 4.09 -12.05 0.24
N ASN A 106 2.88 -11.50 0.33
CA ASN A 106 1.89 -11.56 -0.75
C ASN A 106 2.39 -10.86 -2.01
N ASN A 107 3.01 -9.69 -1.86
CA ASN A 107 3.59 -8.95 -2.98
C ASN A 107 4.74 -9.71 -3.66
N SER A 108 5.59 -10.37 -2.89
CA SER A 108 6.66 -11.25 -3.40
C SER A 108 6.09 -12.47 -4.13
N LEU A 109 5.02 -13.07 -3.62
CA LEU A 109 4.35 -14.19 -4.26
C LEU A 109 3.73 -13.78 -5.61
N GLU A 110 2.99 -12.66 -5.62
CA GLU A 110 2.35 -12.10 -6.81
C GLU A 110 3.38 -11.76 -7.89
N SER A 111 4.43 -11.03 -7.54
CA SER A 111 5.51 -10.71 -8.49
C SER A 111 6.21 -11.94 -9.05
N THR A 112 6.35 -13.00 -8.24
CA THR A 112 6.94 -14.28 -8.70
C THR A 112 6.02 -14.97 -9.70
N GLN A 113 4.71 -15.00 -9.45
CA GLN A 113 3.71 -15.57 -10.37
C GLN A 113 3.70 -14.83 -11.70
N GLU A 114 3.69 -13.49 -11.67
CA GLU A 114 3.72 -12.66 -12.87
C GLU A 114 5.01 -12.85 -13.69
N MET A 115 6.16 -12.95 -13.02
CA MET A 115 7.42 -13.26 -13.68
C MET A 115 7.42 -14.65 -14.34
N GLN A 116 6.80 -15.65 -13.70
CA GLN A 116 6.67 -16.99 -14.28
C GLN A 116 5.74 -16.98 -15.48
N ALA A 117 4.60 -16.29 -15.41
CA ALA A 117 3.68 -16.13 -16.53
C ALA A 117 4.35 -15.45 -17.73
N ILE A 118 5.14 -14.38 -17.51
CA ILE A 118 5.90 -13.71 -18.57
C ILE A 118 6.89 -14.69 -19.25
N ARG A 119 7.57 -15.52 -18.48
CA ARG A 119 8.50 -16.53 -19.04
C ARG A 119 7.76 -17.56 -19.87
N GLN A 120 6.62 -18.05 -19.37
CA GLN A 120 5.79 -19.02 -20.05
C GLN A 120 5.28 -18.48 -21.40
N TYR A 121 4.66 -17.29 -21.40
CA TYR A 121 4.17 -16.68 -22.64
C TYR A 121 5.29 -16.40 -23.63
N ARG A 122 6.48 -16.01 -23.16
CA ARG A 122 7.64 -15.84 -24.03
C ARG A 122 8.03 -17.15 -24.72
N GLN A 123 8.04 -18.27 -24.00
CA GLN A 123 8.31 -19.58 -24.58
C GLN A 123 7.22 -19.97 -25.58
N MET A 124 5.95 -19.81 -25.23
CA MET A 124 4.82 -20.10 -26.13
C MET A 124 4.93 -19.30 -27.42
N MET A 125 5.31 -18.03 -27.36
CA MET A 125 5.50 -17.19 -28.55
C MET A 125 6.65 -17.67 -29.46
N GLU A 126 7.70 -18.26 -28.91
CA GLU A 126 8.75 -18.89 -29.76
C GLU A 126 8.22 -20.16 -30.43
N GLU A 127 7.48 -20.99 -29.69
CA GLU A 127 6.82 -22.19 -30.26
C GLU A 127 5.78 -21.82 -31.32
N ASP A 128 5.01 -20.75 -31.12
CA ASP A 128 4.04 -20.24 -32.10
C ASP A 128 4.68 -19.85 -33.44
N LYS A 129 5.89 -19.28 -33.42
CA LYS A 129 6.62 -18.93 -34.68
C LYS A 129 6.90 -20.16 -35.51
N ASP A 130 7.30 -21.26 -34.88
CA ASP A 130 7.54 -22.52 -35.55
C ASP A 130 6.25 -23.10 -36.11
N ILE A 131 5.15 -23.03 -35.34
CA ILE A 131 3.82 -23.46 -35.77
C ILE A 131 3.33 -22.63 -36.94
N ILE A 132 3.47 -21.31 -36.90
CA ILE A 132 3.10 -20.44 -38.06
C ILE A 132 3.89 -20.78 -39.29
N THR A 133 5.20 -21.00 -39.16
CA THR A 133 6.07 -21.37 -40.26
C THR A 133 5.64 -22.69 -40.91
N LEU A 134 5.30 -23.69 -40.06
CA LEU A 134 4.81 -24.99 -40.52
C LEU A 134 3.44 -24.85 -41.21
N ARG A 135 2.48 -24.11 -40.62
CA ARG A 135 1.17 -23.86 -41.21
C ARG A 135 1.23 -23.12 -42.54
N THR A 136 2.14 -22.13 -42.65
CA THR A 136 2.38 -21.42 -43.88
C THR A 136 2.86 -22.38 -44.97
N SER A 137 3.80 -23.28 -44.67
CA SER A 137 4.30 -24.29 -45.63
C SER A 137 3.20 -25.27 -46.06
N ILE A 138 2.34 -25.71 -45.10
CA ILE A 138 1.21 -26.60 -45.40
C ILE A 138 0.20 -25.89 -46.32
N ARG A 139 -0.14 -24.62 -46.03
CA ARG A 139 -1.02 -23.84 -46.93
C ARG A 139 -0.47 -23.68 -48.34
N GLN A 140 0.83 -23.36 -48.45
CA GLN A 140 1.48 -23.26 -49.78
C GLN A 140 1.42 -24.61 -50.55
N ALA A 141 1.66 -25.72 -49.87
CA ALA A 141 1.51 -27.04 -50.44
C ALA A 141 0.05 -27.35 -50.87
N ALA A 142 -0.92 -26.91 -50.08
CA ALA A 142 -2.35 -27.04 -50.41
C ALA A 142 -2.75 -26.17 -51.64
N GLU A 143 -2.20 -24.95 -51.75
CA GLU A 143 -2.40 -24.09 -52.92
C GLU A 143 -1.89 -24.80 -54.19
N SER A 144 -0.66 -25.34 -54.17
CA SER A 144 -0.13 -26.10 -55.32
C SER A 144 -0.97 -27.37 -55.64
N LYS A 145 -1.49 -28.08 -54.63
CA LYS A 145 -2.35 -29.24 -54.83
C LYS A 145 -3.70 -28.83 -55.44
N LEU A 146 -4.24 -27.70 -55.10
CA LEU A 146 -5.49 -27.16 -55.71
C LEU A 146 -5.26 -26.81 -57.19
N GLU A 147 -4.14 -26.13 -57.51
CA GLU A 147 -3.77 -25.81 -58.89
C GLU A 147 -3.68 -27.05 -59.77
N HIS A 148 -3.21 -28.18 -59.20
CA HIS A 148 -3.14 -29.46 -59.89
C HIS A 148 -4.41 -30.32 -59.79
N GLY A 149 -5.50 -29.79 -59.21
CA GLY A 149 -6.78 -30.50 -59.10
C GLY A 149 -6.78 -31.67 -58.12
N VAL A 150 -5.84 -31.75 -57.20
CA VAL A 150 -5.69 -32.86 -56.24
C VAL A 150 -6.58 -32.67 -55.01
N ILE A 151 -6.90 -31.42 -54.65
CA ILE A 151 -7.78 -31.06 -53.52
C ILE A 151 -8.82 -30.07 -54.00
N ASN A 152 -9.88 -29.88 -53.18
CA ASN A 152 -10.91 -28.91 -53.49
C ASN A 152 -10.67 -27.58 -52.71
N VAL A 153 -11.48 -26.55 -53.07
CA VAL A 153 -11.37 -25.20 -52.45
C VAL A 153 -11.63 -25.22 -50.94
N ASN A 154 -12.52 -26.10 -50.46
CA ASN A 154 -12.81 -26.19 -49.03
C ASN A 154 -11.60 -26.70 -48.24
N ASP A 155 -10.82 -27.62 -48.79
CA ASP A 155 -9.59 -28.12 -48.18
C ASP A 155 -8.56 -26.98 -48.04
N LEU A 156 -8.38 -26.16 -49.07
CA LEU A 156 -7.52 -24.99 -48.99
C LEU A 156 -8.02 -23.96 -47.95
N LEU A 157 -9.31 -23.67 -47.92
CA LEU A 157 -9.89 -22.76 -46.96
C LEU A 157 -9.68 -23.21 -45.52
N GLN A 158 -9.70 -24.53 -45.28
CA GLN A 158 -9.36 -25.08 -43.94
C GLN A 158 -7.91 -24.79 -43.56
N GLU A 159 -6.94 -24.96 -44.49
CA GLU A 159 -5.55 -24.69 -44.16
C GLU A 159 -5.28 -23.18 -43.96
N ILE A 160 -5.94 -22.31 -44.77
CA ILE A 160 -5.89 -20.86 -44.56
C ILE A 160 -6.44 -20.49 -43.12
N THR A 161 -7.57 -21.11 -42.74
CA THR A 161 -8.15 -20.87 -41.42
C THR A 161 -7.23 -21.32 -40.30
N ARG A 162 -6.55 -22.49 -40.46
CA ARG A 162 -5.58 -23.00 -39.48
C ARG A 162 -4.34 -22.13 -39.35
N GLU A 163 -3.83 -21.58 -40.48
CA GLU A 163 -2.73 -20.62 -40.42
C GLU A 163 -3.17 -19.32 -39.71
N ASN A 164 -4.33 -18.79 -40.06
CA ASN A 164 -4.86 -17.59 -39.39
C ASN A 164 -5.07 -17.80 -37.90
N GLN A 165 -5.58 -18.98 -37.50
CA GLN A 165 -5.73 -19.31 -36.07
C GLN A 165 -4.37 -19.29 -35.35
N ALA A 166 -3.33 -19.91 -35.92
CA ALA A 166 -1.99 -19.89 -35.33
C ALA A 166 -1.43 -18.45 -35.17
N ARG A 167 -1.71 -17.56 -36.12
CA ARG A 167 -1.34 -16.15 -36.03
C ARG A 167 -2.11 -15.41 -34.94
N ILE A 168 -3.40 -15.70 -34.77
CA ILE A 168 -4.25 -15.14 -33.72
C ILE A 168 -3.76 -15.62 -32.34
N ASP A 169 -3.46 -16.91 -32.21
CA ASP A 169 -2.95 -17.48 -30.97
C ASP A 169 -1.64 -16.80 -30.55
N HIS A 170 -0.68 -16.61 -31.50
CA HIS A 170 0.54 -15.88 -31.24
C HIS A 170 0.29 -14.44 -30.77
N SER A 171 -0.61 -13.71 -31.44
CA SER A 171 -0.98 -12.34 -31.04
C SER A 171 -1.65 -12.30 -29.65
N THR A 172 -2.44 -13.31 -29.32
CA THR A 172 -3.07 -13.45 -28.00
C THR A 172 -2.01 -13.65 -26.93
N HIS A 173 -1.04 -14.54 -27.15
CA HIS A 173 0.08 -14.76 -26.22
C HIS A 173 0.94 -13.50 -26.04
N GLU A 174 1.14 -12.70 -27.10
CA GLU A 174 1.83 -11.42 -27.01
C GLU A 174 1.08 -10.43 -26.11
N VAL A 175 -0.24 -10.31 -26.28
CA VAL A 175 -1.08 -9.42 -25.45
C VAL A 175 -1.08 -9.87 -23.99
N GLU A 176 -1.23 -11.17 -23.73
CA GLU A 176 -1.19 -11.71 -22.38
C GLU A 176 0.19 -11.52 -21.72
N MET A 177 1.27 -11.67 -22.46
CA MET A 177 2.63 -11.36 -21.97
C MET A 177 2.76 -9.88 -21.57
N LEU A 178 2.30 -8.98 -22.44
CA LEU A 178 2.33 -7.54 -22.16
C LEU A 178 1.50 -7.18 -20.94
N LYS A 179 0.31 -7.77 -20.81
CA LYS A 179 -0.55 -7.60 -19.62
C LYS A 179 0.20 -7.99 -18.35
N ASN A 180 0.80 -9.18 -18.30
CA ASN A 180 1.58 -9.62 -17.13
C ASN A 180 2.80 -8.72 -16.84
N ILE A 181 3.43 -8.12 -17.86
CA ILE A 181 4.51 -7.14 -17.66
C ILE A 181 3.98 -5.88 -16.99
N TYR A 182 2.80 -5.39 -17.37
CA TYR A 182 2.20 -4.21 -16.73
C TYR A 182 1.69 -4.51 -15.32
N GLU A 183 1.14 -5.70 -15.09
CA GLU A 183 0.76 -6.17 -13.75
C GLU A 183 1.99 -6.23 -12.85
N LEU A 184 3.10 -6.83 -13.30
CA LEU A 184 4.37 -6.85 -12.56
C LEU A 184 4.87 -5.45 -12.23
N LYS A 185 4.84 -4.52 -13.18
CA LYS A 185 5.22 -3.13 -12.92
C LYS A 185 4.34 -2.48 -11.85
N ASN A 186 3.04 -2.74 -11.87
CA ASN A 186 2.11 -2.25 -10.86
C ASN A 186 2.38 -2.90 -9.49
N THR A 187 2.66 -4.20 -9.45
CA THR A 187 2.95 -4.95 -8.22
C THR A 187 4.22 -4.44 -7.51
N ILE A 188 5.25 -4.03 -8.26
CA ILE A 188 6.49 -3.46 -7.72
C ILE A 188 6.52 -1.92 -7.68
N ASN A 189 5.43 -1.27 -8.13
CA ASN A 189 5.27 0.18 -8.22
C ASN A 189 6.34 0.87 -9.09
N GLN A 190 6.45 0.42 -10.35
CA GLN A 190 7.30 1.00 -11.40
C GLN A 190 6.50 1.58 -12.57
#